data_2133fda071b9b8159c1311ad82b14bc0
#
_entry.id   2133fda071b9b8159c1311ad82b14bc0
#
_cell.length_a   1.000
_cell.length_b   1.000
_cell.length_c   1.000
_cell.angle_alpha   90.00
_cell.angle_beta   90.00
_cell.angle_gamma   90.00
#
_symmetry.space_group_name_H-M   'P 1'
#
loop_
_entity.id
_entity.type
_entity.pdbx_description
1 polymer ?
#
loop_
_entity_poly.entity_id
_entity_poly.type
_entity_poly.pdbx_seq_one_letter_code
_entity_poly.pdbx_strand_id
1 'polypeptide(L)'
;VNRPQNQEEFMKGNLGFATTLLDTLKAHKNACPVMLSSSVQASLTGRFGGSEYGRSKKAGEELFFQYGHEVGARMLIYRFPNLFGKWCRPNYNSAIATFCNNIANDLPIQVNDRNVEMELLYIDDLVDEMISALVGKEHRCEFEGLEVIPAVEGHYCYCPVTHKTTLGEIVDIISECAASVSPAGGKHRKALRWFFLTTAVSASAAEKPQLTDCSRMS
;
A
#
# COMPACT_ATOMS: atom_id res chain seq x y z
N VAL A 1 -1.57 -11.96 -6.75
CA VAL A 1 -2.83 -12.52 -6.21
C VAL A 1 -3.02 -12.07 -4.78
N ASN A 2 -4.18 -11.49 -4.43
CA ASN A 2 -4.45 -10.97 -3.08
C ASN A 2 -5.57 -11.75 -2.34
N ARG A 3 -6.50 -12.32 -3.07
CA ARG A 3 -7.62 -13.11 -2.53
C ARG A 3 -7.84 -14.35 -3.39
N PRO A 4 -6.99 -15.37 -3.25
CA PRO A 4 -7.14 -16.63 -3.95
C PRO A 4 -8.27 -17.47 -3.34
N GLN A 5 -8.70 -18.49 -4.07
CA GLN A 5 -9.66 -19.47 -3.56
C GLN A 5 -8.98 -20.45 -2.57
N ASN A 6 -7.71 -20.75 -2.81
CA ASN A 6 -6.89 -21.54 -1.88
C ASN A 6 -5.52 -20.87 -1.65
N GLN A 7 -4.84 -21.24 -0.58
CA GLN A 7 -3.58 -20.61 -0.17
C GLN A 7 -2.41 -20.91 -1.12
N GLU A 8 -2.43 -22.03 -1.81
CA GLU A 8 -1.38 -22.42 -2.77
C GLU A 8 -1.31 -21.46 -3.96
N GLU A 9 -2.43 -20.81 -4.30
CA GLU A 9 -2.50 -19.83 -5.37
C GLU A 9 -1.67 -18.57 -5.09
N PHE A 10 -1.37 -18.26 -3.82
CA PHE A 10 -0.46 -17.16 -3.51
C PHE A 10 0.93 -17.40 -4.10
N MET A 11 1.50 -18.56 -3.86
CA MET A 11 2.82 -18.91 -4.39
C MET A 11 2.78 -19.02 -5.92
N LYS A 12 1.83 -19.78 -6.45
CA LYS A 12 1.70 -19.97 -7.90
C LYS A 12 1.49 -18.64 -8.65
N GLY A 13 0.61 -17.78 -8.13
CA GLY A 13 0.26 -16.53 -8.79
C GLY A 13 1.31 -15.43 -8.60
N ASN A 14 1.89 -15.27 -7.40
CA ASN A 14 2.86 -14.22 -7.14
C ASN A 14 4.26 -14.61 -7.58
N LEU A 15 4.76 -15.76 -7.14
CA LEU A 15 6.10 -16.21 -7.48
C LEU A 15 6.20 -16.69 -8.95
N GLY A 16 5.20 -17.44 -9.43
CA GLY A 16 5.19 -17.91 -10.82
C GLY A 16 5.17 -16.76 -11.83
N PHE A 17 4.39 -15.70 -11.58
CA PHE A 17 4.43 -14.50 -12.41
C PHE A 17 5.79 -13.82 -12.37
N ALA A 18 6.37 -13.63 -11.17
CA ALA A 18 7.69 -13.04 -11.01
C ALA A 18 8.75 -13.82 -11.79
N THR A 19 8.78 -15.14 -11.65
CA THR A 19 9.70 -16.03 -12.40
C THR A 19 9.55 -15.82 -13.90
N THR A 20 8.32 -15.91 -14.42
CA THR A 20 8.07 -15.74 -15.88
C THR A 20 8.55 -14.38 -16.37
N LEU A 21 8.30 -13.30 -15.63
CA LEU A 21 8.74 -11.95 -15.98
C LEU A 21 10.27 -11.88 -16.06
N LEU A 22 10.96 -12.34 -15.00
CA LEU A 22 12.41 -12.23 -14.91
C LEU A 22 13.12 -13.12 -15.92
N ASP A 23 12.63 -14.33 -16.16
CA ASP A 23 13.15 -15.22 -17.21
C ASP A 23 12.99 -14.60 -18.60
N THR A 24 11.86 -13.93 -18.85
CA THR A 24 11.63 -13.21 -20.11
C THR A 24 12.62 -12.07 -20.27
N LEU A 25 12.84 -11.25 -19.25
CA LEU A 25 13.81 -10.16 -19.27
C LEU A 25 15.23 -10.69 -19.52
N LYS A 26 15.62 -11.80 -18.87
CA LYS A 26 16.90 -12.49 -19.11
C LYS A 26 17.04 -12.97 -20.56
N ALA A 27 16.04 -13.64 -21.08
CA ALA A 27 16.06 -14.17 -22.46
C ALA A 27 16.26 -13.04 -23.49
N HIS A 28 15.70 -11.86 -23.22
CA HIS A 28 15.85 -10.69 -24.09
C HIS A 28 17.03 -9.78 -23.72
N LYS A 29 17.88 -10.18 -22.77
CA LYS A 29 19.03 -9.39 -22.28
C LYS A 29 18.63 -7.96 -21.86
N ASN A 30 17.45 -7.82 -21.27
CA ASN A 30 16.90 -6.53 -20.88
C ASN A 30 17.16 -6.27 -19.39
N ALA A 31 18.08 -5.36 -19.09
CA ALA A 31 18.43 -4.95 -17.73
C ALA A 31 17.74 -3.63 -17.32
N CYS A 32 16.52 -3.37 -17.81
CA CYS A 32 15.77 -2.20 -17.40
C CYS A 32 15.49 -2.20 -15.87
N PRO A 33 15.32 -1.02 -15.25
CA PRO A 33 14.85 -0.96 -13.87
C PRO A 33 13.51 -1.66 -13.70
N VAL A 34 13.36 -2.45 -12.64
CA VAL A 34 12.13 -3.18 -12.35
C VAL A 34 11.60 -2.78 -10.97
N MET A 35 10.34 -2.39 -10.92
CA MET A 35 9.64 -2.03 -9.69
C MET A 35 8.73 -3.16 -9.24
N LEU A 36 8.90 -3.60 -7.99
CA LEU A 36 8.05 -4.61 -7.36
C LEU A 36 7.17 -3.97 -6.28
N SER A 37 5.85 -4.05 -6.49
CA SER A 37 4.87 -3.78 -5.43
C SER A 37 4.81 -4.99 -4.49
N SER A 38 5.53 -4.90 -3.38
CA SER A 38 5.47 -5.86 -2.28
C SER A 38 4.51 -5.39 -1.18
N SER A 39 4.63 -5.90 0.02
CA SER A 39 3.75 -5.60 1.15
C SER A 39 4.52 -5.64 2.46
N VAL A 40 4.13 -4.81 3.41
CA VAL A 40 4.61 -4.90 4.81
C VAL A 40 4.42 -6.30 5.41
N GLN A 41 3.49 -7.09 4.90
CA GLN A 41 3.30 -8.49 5.34
C GLN A 41 4.49 -9.39 4.97
N ALA A 42 5.32 -9.01 4.00
CA ALA A 42 6.54 -9.74 3.64
C ALA A 42 7.62 -9.70 4.74
N SER A 43 7.50 -8.82 5.74
CA SER A 43 8.36 -8.84 6.92
C SER A 43 8.23 -10.12 7.73
N LEU A 44 7.07 -10.77 7.70
CA LEU A 44 6.72 -11.97 8.48
C LEU A 44 6.89 -11.76 9.99
N THR A 45 6.77 -10.53 10.48
CA THR A 45 6.91 -10.16 11.88
C THR A 45 5.56 -9.87 12.53
N GLY A 46 5.49 -9.99 13.87
CA GLY A 46 4.29 -9.70 14.62
C GLY A 46 3.06 -10.44 14.09
N ARG A 47 1.98 -9.71 13.82
CA ARG A 47 0.72 -10.27 13.31
C ARG A 47 0.82 -10.90 11.90
N PHE A 48 1.92 -10.68 11.21
CA PHE A 48 2.14 -11.22 9.86
C PHE A 48 2.95 -12.50 9.82
N GLY A 49 3.44 -13.01 10.97
CA GLY A 49 4.30 -14.21 11.07
C GLY A 49 3.73 -15.47 10.41
N GLY A 50 2.39 -15.61 10.38
CA GLY A 50 1.68 -16.72 9.73
C GLY A 50 1.16 -16.42 8.32
N SER A 51 1.48 -15.28 7.72
CA SER A 51 0.90 -14.85 6.44
C SER A 51 1.45 -15.62 5.24
N GLU A 52 0.65 -16.50 4.63
CA GLU A 52 0.98 -17.14 3.35
C GLU A 52 1.16 -16.10 2.23
N TYR A 53 0.33 -15.07 2.23
CA TYR A 53 0.51 -13.95 1.32
C TYR A 53 1.86 -13.26 1.55
N GLY A 54 2.22 -12.98 2.81
CA GLY A 54 3.52 -12.42 3.17
C GLY A 54 4.69 -13.31 2.69
N ARG A 55 4.61 -14.62 2.90
CA ARG A 55 5.62 -15.57 2.41
C ARG A 55 5.77 -15.52 0.89
N SER A 56 4.67 -15.49 0.17
CA SER A 56 4.72 -15.40 -1.29
C SER A 56 5.31 -14.08 -1.81
N LYS A 57 5.07 -12.98 -1.10
CA LYS A 57 5.67 -11.68 -1.42
C LYS A 57 7.17 -11.69 -1.13
N LYS A 58 7.59 -12.21 0.04
CA LYS A 58 9.00 -12.30 0.39
C LYS A 58 9.80 -13.15 -0.59
N ALA A 59 9.28 -14.32 -0.97
CA ALA A 59 9.91 -15.16 -1.99
C ALA A 59 10.06 -14.42 -3.34
N GLY A 60 9.07 -13.59 -3.70
CA GLY A 60 9.17 -12.72 -4.87
C GLY A 60 10.30 -11.69 -4.72
N GLU A 61 10.40 -11.01 -3.57
CA GLU A 61 11.47 -10.03 -3.30
C GLU A 61 12.86 -10.64 -3.47
N GLU A 62 13.09 -11.82 -2.88
CA GLU A 62 14.34 -12.56 -2.98
C GLU A 62 14.71 -12.87 -4.44
N LEU A 63 13.73 -13.29 -5.25
CA LEU A 63 13.92 -13.57 -6.67
C LEU A 63 14.30 -12.32 -7.47
N PHE A 64 13.67 -11.17 -7.16
CA PHE A 64 13.99 -9.89 -7.81
C PHE A 64 15.38 -9.40 -7.40
N PHE A 65 15.78 -9.52 -6.15
CA PHE A 65 17.14 -9.16 -5.72
C PHE A 65 18.20 -10.03 -6.39
N GLN A 66 17.96 -11.35 -6.46
CA GLN A 66 18.87 -12.26 -7.15
C GLN A 66 19.01 -11.86 -8.62
N TYR A 67 17.92 -11.61 -9.32
CA TYR A 67 17.94 -11.16 -10.71
C TYR A 67 18.72 -9.86 -10.87
N GLY A 68 18.48 -8.86 -10.03
CA GLY A 68 19.18 -7.59 -10.06
C GLY A 68 20.69 -7.76 -9.91
N HIS A 69 21.12 -8.63 -8.99
CA HIS A 69 22.53 -8.95 -8.78
C HIS A 69 23.14 -9.65 -9.99
N GLU A 70 22.43 -10.61 -10.60
CA GLU A 70 22.93 -11.40 -11.73
C GLU A 70 23.09 -10.58 -13.02
N VAL A 71 22.18 -9.65 -13.29
CA VAL A 71 22.15 -8.91 -14.57
C VAL A 71 22.55 -7.44 -14.45
N GLY A 72 22.81 -6.95 -13.23
CA GLY A 72 23.13 -5.55 -12.98
C GLY A 72 21.92 -4.61 -13.14
N ALA A 73 20.69 -5.12 -13.08
CA ALA A 73 19.49 -4.32 -13.18
C ALA A 73 19.12 -3.66 -11.86
N ARG A 74 18.60 -2.42 -11.91
CA ARG A 74 18.15 -1.68 -10.74
C ARG A 74 16.80 -2.23 -10.25
N MET A 75 16.76 -2.78 -9.04
CA MET A 75 15.55 -3.27 -8.40
C MET A 75 14.98 -2.24 -7.45
N LEU A 76 13.68 -1.96 -7.55
CA LEU A 76 12.94 -1.00 -6.75
C LEU A 76 11.82 -1.76 -6.03
N ILE A 77 12.09 -2.23 -4.82
CA ILE A 77 11.19 -3.11 -4.07
C ILE A 77 10.51 -2.31 -2.96
N TYR A 78 9.20 -2.12 -3.10
CA TYR A 78 8.36 -1.37 -2.16
C TYR A 78 7.49 -2.31 -1.32
N ARG A 79 7.63 -2.29 0.00
CA ARG A 79 6.72 -2.94 0.94
C ARG A 79 5.62 -1.98 1.36
N PHE A 80 4.57 -1.89 0.55
CA PHE A 80 3.47 -0.97 0.82
C PHE A 80 2.64 -1.37 2.04
N PRO A 81 2.24 -0.39 2.88
CA PRO A 81 1.21 -0.56 3.90
C PRO A 81 -0.18 -0.64 3.27
N ASN A 82 -1.23 -0.31 4.00
CA ASN A 82 -2.60 -0.33 3.48
C ASN A 82 -2.83 0.83 2.53
N LEU A 83 -2.98 0.53 1.24
CA LEU A 83 -3.29 1.52 0.22
C LEU A 83 -4.76 1.94 0.28
N PHE A 84 -5.02 3.22 0.11
CA PHE A 84 -6.37 3.77 0.00
C PHE A 84 -6.43 4.92 -1.00
N GLY A 85 -7.63 5.33 -1.37
CA GLY A 85 -7.88 6.49 -2.22
C GLY A 85 -8.72 6.17 -3.44
N LYS A 86 -8.58 7.01 -4.47
CA LYS A 86 -9.36 6.99 -5.71
C LYS A 86 -9.34 5.62 -6.36
N TRP A 87 -10.48 5.22 -6.95
CA TRP A 87 -10.67 4.00 -7.75
C TRP A 87 -10.51 2.68 -6.95
N CYS A 88 -10.34 2.75 -5.63
CA CYS A 88 -10.26 1.56 -4.81
C CYS A 88 -11.60 0.82 -4.79
N ARG A 89 -11.58 -0.48 -5.08
CA ARG A 89 -12.77 -1.31 -5.13
C ARG A 89 -13.28 -1.62 -3.72
N PRO A 90 -14.54 -1.25 -3.37
CA PRO A 90 -15.14 -1.63 -2.10
C PRO A 90 -15.36 -3.14 -2.01
N ASN A 91 -15.46 -3.66 -0.79
CA ASN A 91 -15.66 -5.08 -0.50
C ASN A 91 -14.60 -6.01 -1.12
N TYR A 92 -13.39 -5.49 -1.28
CA TYR A 92 -12.26 -6.24 -1.82
C TYR A 92 -11.04 -6.19 -0.88
N ASN A 93 -10.16 -5.22 -0.97
CA ASN A 93 -8.91 -5.17 -0.19
C ASN A 93 -8.76 -3.95 0.72
N SER A 94 -9.68 -3.01 0.71
CA SER A 94 -9.58 -1.78 1.50
C SER A 94 -10.77 -1.64 2.43
N ALA A 95 -10.51 -1.56 3.73
CA ALA A 95 -11.51 -1.23 4.73
C ALA A 95 -12.08 0.17 4.46
N ILE A 96 -11.24 1.16 4.17
CA ILE A 96 -11.64 2.54 3.87
C ILE A 96 -12.62 2.59 2.70
N ALA A 97 -12.27 1.96 1.57
CA ALA A 97 -13.17 1.92 0.40
C ALA A 97 -14.50 1.26 0.73
N THR A 98 -14.48 0.20 1.54
CA THR A 98 -15.70 -0.49 1.99
C THR A 98 -16.54 0.40 2.90
N PHE A 99 -15.94 1.09 3.86
CA PHE A 99 -16.63 2.01 4.77
C PHE A 99 -17.23 3.20 4.02
N CYS A 100 -16.45 3.83 3.13
CA CYS A 100 -16.95 4.91 2.27
C CYS A 100 -18.14 4.47 1.43
N ASN A 101 -18.05 3.27 0.81
CA ASN A 101 -19.15 2.71 0.03
C ASN A 101 -20.40 2.45 0.90
N ASN A 102 -20.22 1.88 2.09
CA ASN A 102 -21.33 1.58 2.96
C ASN A 102 -22.04 2.85 3.43
N ILE A 103 -21.29 3.85 3.90
CA ILE A 103 -21.86 5.15 4.30
C ILE A 103 -22.54 5.85 3.10
N ALA A 104 -21.93 5.83 1.91
CA ALA A 104 -22.50 6.44 0.73
C ALA A 104 -23.84 5.79 0.29
N ASN A 105 -24.04 4.52 0.65
CA ASN A 105 -25.25 3.76 0.33
C ASN A 105 -26.19 3.53 1.53
N ASP A 106 -25.95 4.22 2.65
CA ASP A 106 -26.71 4.09 3.90
C ASP A 106 -26.71 2.64 4.45
N LEU A 107 -25.61 1.91 4.23
CA LEU A 107 -25.38 0.57 4.74
C LEU A 107 -24.61 0.63 6.07
N PRO A 108 -24.79 -0.35 6.96
CA PRO A 108 -24.08 -0.37 8.24
C PRO A 108 -22.59 -0.63 8.03
N ILE A 109 -21.76 0.00 8.89
CA ILE A 109 -20.34 -0.33 9.05
C ILE A 109 -20.20 -1.29 10.23
N GLN A 110 -19.49 -2.37 10.00
CA GLN A 110 -19.12 -3.31 11.06
C GLN A 110 -17.62 -3.23 11.31
N VAL A 111 -17.23 -2.88 12.53
CA VAL A 111 -15.85 -2.87 13.02
C VAL A 111 -15.79 -3.76 14.25
N ASN A 112 -15.03 -4.84 14.18
CA ASN A 112 -14.92 -5.80 15.29
C ASN A 112 -14.09 -5.23 16.44
N ASP A 113 -13.01 -4.53 16.13
CA ASP A 113 -12.16 -3.84 17.09
C ASP A 113 -11.75 -2.47 16.53
N ARG A 114 -12.17 -1.42 17.24
CA ARG A 114 -11.91 -0.03 16.85
C ARG A 114 -10.45 0.39 17.09
N ASN A 115 -9.72 -0.33 17.96
CA ASN A 115 -8.35 0.01 18.36
C ASN A 115 -7.29 -0.60 17.41
N VAL A 116 -7.71 -1.34 16.39
CA VAL A 116 -6.75 -1.90 15.42
C VAL A 116 -6.00 -0.78 14.73
N GLU A 117 -4.71 -0.72 14.99
CA GLU A 117 -3.80 0.23 14.35
C GLU A 117 -3.60 -0.11 12.87
N MET A 118 -3.62 0.92 12.05
CA MET A 118 -3.38 0.84 10.62
C MET A 118 -2.36 1.90 10.18
N GLU A 119 -1.47 1.50 9.32
CA GLU A 119 -0.66 2.42 8.55
C GLU A 119 -1.24 2.52 7.14
N LEU A 120 -1.49 3.72 6.69
CA LEU A 120 -2.18 4.05 5.45
C LEU A 120 -1.26 4.80 4.51
N LEU A 121 -1.33 4.47 3.22
CA LEU A 121 -0.65 5.19 2.15
C LEU A 121 -1.69 5.62 1.10
N TYR A 122 -1.76 6.92 0.85
CA TYR A 122 -2.66 7.46 -0.16
C TYR A 122 -2.12 7.19 -1.57
N ILE A 123 -3.03 6.90 -2.49
CA ILE A 123 -2.64 6.46 -3.84
C ILE A 123 -1.88 7.53 -4.63
N ASP A 124 -2.20 8.81 -4.46
CA ASP A 124 -1.51 9.87 -5.20
C ASP A 124 -0.07 10.04 -4.68
N ASP A 125 0.17 9.95 -3.34
CA ASP A 125 1.52 9.98 -2.75
C ASP A 125 2.37 8.81 -3.25
N LEU A 126 1.75 7.64 -3.39
CA LEU A 126 2.41 6.49 -4.00
C LEU A 126 2.78 6.75 -5.46
N VAL A 127 1.88 7.33 -6.25
CA VAL A 127 2.12 7.64 -7.67
C VAL A 127 3.26 8.64 -7.81
N ASP A 128 3.31 9.67 -6.97
CA ASP A 128 4.38 10.67 -6.97
C ASP A 128 5.74 10.04 -6.64
N GLU A 129 5.79 9.13 -5.65
CA GLU A 129 7.00 8.36 -5.35
C GLU A 129 7.42 7.48 -6.54
N MET A 130 6.47 6.77 -7.17
CA MET A 130 6.77 5.92 -8.32
C MET A 130 7.30 6.74 -9.51
N ILE A 131 6.75 7.93 -9.76
CA ILE A 131 7.24 8.85 -10.80
C ILE A 131 8.66 9.33 -10.45
N SER A 132 8.91 9.69 -9.20
CA SER A 132 10.25 10.07 -8.72
C SER A 132 11.25 8.93 -8.91
N ALA A 133 10.85 7.70 -8.65
CA ALA A 133 11.68 6.51 -8.83
C ALA A 133 12.04 6.22 -10.30
N LEU A 134 11.18 6.57 -11.26
CA LEU A 134 11.50 6.43 -12.68
C LEU A 134 12.72 7.28 -13.08
N VAL A 135 12.89 8.45 -12.47
CA VAL A 135 14.00 9.36 -12.73
C VAL A 135 15.18 9.19 -11.75
N GLY A 136 15.18 8.12 -10.96
CA GLY A 136 16.26 7.77 -10.03
C GLY A 136 16.27 8.59 -8.74
N LYS A 137 15.11 9.08 -8.30
CA LYS A 137 14.92 9.87 -7.07
C LYS A 137 14.06 9.12 -6.05
N GLU A 138 14.11 7.79 -6.06
CA GLU A 138 13.43 6.97 -5.08
C GLU A 138 13.97 7.17 -3.67
N HIS A 139 13.10 7.02 -2.67
CA HIS A 139 13.49 6.95 -1.27
C HIS A 139 13.84 5.51 -0.90
N ARG A 140 15.00 5.30 -0.27
CA ARG A 140 15.49 3.97 0.09
C ARG A 140 15.64 3.79 1.60
N CYS A 141 15.53 2.53 2.04
CA CYS A 141 15.69 2.13 3.43
C CYS A 141 16.19 0.68 3.53
N GLU A 142 16.68 0.31 4.72
CA GLU A 142 16.66 -1.07 5.20
C GLU A 142 15.31 -1.27 5.87
N PHE A 143 14.53 -2.23 5.44
CA PHE A 143 13.12 -2.30 5.83
C PHE A 143 12.91 -2.75 7.29
N GLU A 144 13.86 -3.42 7.91
CA GLU A 144 13.80 -3.81 9.32
C GLU A 144 13.91 -2.58 10.22
N GLY A 145 12.74 -2.06 10.65
CA GLY A 145 12.65 -0.84 11.44
C GLY A 145 12.52 0.45 10.62
N LEU A 146 12.46 0.35 9.30
CA LEU A 146 12.37 1.47 8.37
C LEU A 146 13.51 2.49 8.60
N GLU A 147 14.73 2.01 8.84
CA GLU A 147 15.89 2.88 8.89
C GLU A 147 16.12 3.51 7.53
N VAL A 148 15.98 4.84 7.50
CA VAL A 148 16.21 5.63 6.29
C VAL A 148 17.70 5.76 6.10
N ILE A 149 18.21 5.24 4.98
CA ILE A 149 19.62 5.29 4.64
C ILE A 149 19.81 5.94 3.27
N PRO A 150 21.03 6.36 2.91
CA PRO A 150 21.31 6.93 1.59
C PRO A 150 20.80 6.03 0.46
N ALA A 151 20.25 6.62 -0.60
CA ALA A 151 19.65 5.90 -1.73
C ALA A 151 20.58 4.87 -2.39
N VAL A 152 21.89 5.04 -2.29
CA VAL A 152 22.90 4.11 -2.82
C VAL A 152 23.13 2.87 -1.94
N GLU A 153 22.71 2.89 -0.68
CA GLU A 153 22.98 1.84 0.31
C GLU A 153 21.75 1.02 0.66
N GLY A 154 20.54 1.58 0.45
CA GLY A 154 19.27 0.91 0.78
C GLY A 154 18.88 -0.21 -0.19
N HIS A 155 18.35 -1.31 0.35
CA HIS A 155 17.86 -2.43 -0.44
C HIS A 155 16.41 -2.25 -0.86
N TYR A 156 15.59 -1.65 0.01
CA TYR A 156 14.16 -1.43 -0.23
C TYR A 156 13.87 0.03 -0.53
N CYS A 157 12.74 0.26 -1.18
CA CYS A 157 12.20 1.60 -1.36
C CYS A 157 10.97 1.79 -0.47
N TYR A 158 10.68 3.04 -0.11
CA TYR A 158 9.52 3.40 0.69
C TYR A 158 8.88 4.71 0.19
N CYS A 159 7.61 4.90 0.50
CA CYS A 159 6.97 6.19 0.32
C CYS A 159 7.09 7.00 1.62
N PRO A 160 7.62 8.23 1.59
CA PRO A 160 7.89 9.01 2.81
C PRO A 160 6.62 9.53 3.49
N VAL A 161 5.49 9.53 2.78
CA VAL A 161 4.21 10.02 3.30
C VAL A 161 3.31 8.85 3.64
N THR A 162 3.22 8.50 4.92
CA THR A 162 2.26 7.52 5.45
C THR A 162 1.50 8.10 6.64
N HIS A 163 0.33 7.53 6.96
CA HIS A 163 -0.53 7.98 8.04
C HIS A 163 -0.83 6.83 8.99
N LYS A 164 -0.54 7.01 10.28
CA LYS A 164 -0.89 6.05 11.33
C LYS A 164 -2.19 6.46 11.98
N THR A 165 -3.12 5.54 12.11
CA THR A 165 -4.47 5.76 12.66
C THR A 165 -5.05 4.44 13.17
N THR A 166 -6.26 4.48 13.72
CA THR A 166 -7.02 3.30 14.11
C THR A 166 -8.25 3.09 13.22
N LEU A 167 -8.78 1.88 13.18
CA LEU A 167 -10.05 1.61 12.47
C LEU A 167 -11.19 2.47 13.00
N GLY A 168 -11.21 2.75 14.30
CA GLY A 168 -12.20 3.62 14.93
C GLY A 168 -12.12 5.05 14.41
N GLU A 169 -10.93 5.66 14.41
CA GLU A 169 -10.72 7.01 13.89
C GLU A 169 -11.09 7.13 12.41
N ILE A 170 -10.78 6.12 11.61
CA ILE A 170 -11.17 6.08 10.19
C ILE A 170 -12.70 6.16 10.05
N VAL A 171 -13.45 5.38 10.84
CA VAL A 171 -14.92 5.40 10.80
C VAL A 171 -15.47 6.74 11.23
N ASP A 172 -14.90 7.36 12.27
CA ASP A 172 -15.33 8.66 12.77
C ASP A 172 -15.11 9.75 11.72
N ILE A 173 -13.92 9.82 11.12
CA ILE A 173 -13.59 10.76 10.03
C ILE A 173 -14.55 10.58 8.83
N ILE A 174 -14.79 9.36 8.40
CA ILE A 174 -15.70 9.11 7.26
C ILE A 174 -17.13 9.53 7.60
N SER A 175 -17.58 9.28 8.85
CA SER A 175 -18.91 9.63 9.32
C SER A 175 -19.11 11.14 9.41
N GLU A 176 -18.13 11.88 9.96
CA GLU A 176 -18.12 13.34 10.02
C GLU A 176 -18.13 13.97 8.62
N CYS A 177 -17.27 13.48 7.72
CA CYS A 177 -17.27 13.92 6.33
C CYS A 177 -18.61 13.66 5.63
N ALA A 178 -19.24 12.52 5.91
CA ALA A 178 -20.55 12.20 5.34
C ALA A 178 -21.66 13.09 5.87
N ALA A 179 -21.59 13.50 7.12
CA ALA A 179 -22.56 14.43 7.74
C ALA A 179 -22.41 15.87 7.20
N SER A 180 -21.18 16.29 6.87
CA SER A 180 -20.90 17.63 6.32
C SER A 180 -21.35 17.79 4.85
N VAL A 181 -21.49 16.69 4.10
CA VAL A 181 -21.98 16.72 2.73
C VAL A 181 -23.50 16.84 2.72
N SER A 182 -24.00 18.05 2.45
CA SER A 182 -25.43 18.40 2.43
C SER A 182 -26.31 17.48 1.57
N PRO A 183 -27.56 17.22 1.97
CA PRO A 183 -28.46 16.28 1.32
C PRO A 183 -29.15 16.85 0.05
N ALA A 184 -28.44 17.28 -0.98
CA ALA A 184 -29.03 17.61 -2.27
C ALA A 184 -29.35 16.33 -3.07
N GLY A 185 -30.61 16.20 -3.51
CA GLY A 185 -31.16 14.95 -4.06
C GLY A 185 -30.70 14.56 -5.47
N GLY A 186 -30.68 13.25 -5.75
CA GLY A 186 -30.52 12.66 -7.09
C GLY A 186 -29.62 11.42 -7.15
N LYS A 187 -29.77 10.61 -8.22
CA LYS A 187 -28.98 9.38 -8.44
C LYS A 187 -27.45 9.60 -8.53
N HIS A 188 -26.99 10.77 -8.94
CA HIS A 188 -25.57 11.16 -8.96
C HIS A 188 -24.98 11.37 -7.57
N ARG A 189 -25.80 11.52 -6.54
CA ARG A 189 -25.43 11.75 -5.14
C ARG A 189 -24.52 10.65 -4.56
N LYS A 190 -24.84 9.38 -4.84
CA LYS A 190 -24.08 8.26 -4.27
C LYS A 190 -22.65 8.18 -4.80
N ALA A 191 -22.47 8.41 -6.09
CA ALA A 191 -21.14 8.41 -6.72
C ALA A 191 -20.30 9.60 -6.28
N LEU A 192 -20.89 10.81 -6.20
CA LEU A 192 -20.21 12.00 -5.70
C LEU A 192 -19.85 11.85 -4.21
N ARG A 193 -20.78 11.36 -3.39
CA ARG A 193 -20.53 11.12 -1.95
C ARG A 193 -19.40 10.10 -1.75
N TRP A 194 -19.35 9.04 -2.53
CA TRP A 194 -18.25 8.07 -2.49
C TRP A 194 -16.91 8.71 -2.87
N PHE A 195 -16.87 9.48 -3.94
CA PHE A 195 -15.68 10.19 -4.40
C PHE A 195 -15.19 11.21 -3.35
N PHE A 196 -16.10 12.03 -2.81
CA PHE A 196 -15.76 13.00 -1.76
C PHE A 196 -15.25 12.34 -0.49
N LEU A 197 -15.84 11.22 -0.06
CA LEU A 197 -15.40 10.50 1.13
C LEU A 197 -13.98 9.94 0.98
N THR A 198 -13.64 9.39 -0.18
CA THR A 198 -12.29 8.87 -0.42
C THR A 198 -11.23 9.98 -0.48
N THR A 199 -11.58 11.18 -0.97
CA THR A 199 -10.70 12.36 -0.97
C THR A 199 -10.64 13.07 0.38
N ALA A 200 -11.73 13.15 1.10
CA ALA A 200 -11.78 13.81 2.42
C ALA A 200 -10.97 13.05 3.48
N VAL A 201 -10.95 11.72 3.44
CA VAL A 201 -10.09 10.91 4.31
C VAL A 201 -8.61 11.24 4.06
N SER A 202 -8.22 11.46 2.80
CA SER A 202 -6.88 11.92 2.45
C SER A 202 -6.55 13.30 3.02
N ALA A 203 -7.44 14.28 2.88
CA ALA A 203 -7.24 15.62 3.41
C ALA A 203 -7.14 15.65 4.94
N SER A 204 -8.03 14.93 5.63
CA SER A 204 -8.01 14.85 7.10
C SER A 204 -6.78 14.08 7.63
N ALA A 205 -6.28 13.10 6.88
CA ALA A 205 -5.05 12.40 7.22
C ALA A 205 -3.82 13.30 7.03
N ALA A 206 -3.84 14.19 6.02
CA ALA A 206 -2.77 15.16 5.75
C ALA A 206 -2.69 16.28 6.81
N GLU A 207 -3.79 16.62 7.46
CA GLU A 207 -3.81 17.63 8.55
C GLU A 207 -3.16 17.14 9.86
N LYS A 208 -2.88 15.84 9.98
CA LYS A 208 -2.08 15.25 11.06
C LYS A 208 -0.78 14.63 10.50
N PRO A 209 0.15 15.42 9.94
CA PRO A 209 1.42 14.86 9.48
C PRO A 209 2.21 14.42 10.71
N GLN A 210 2.28 13.13 10.96
CA GLN A 210 3.40 12.59 11.68
C GLN A 210 4.55 12.46 10.68
N LEU A 211 5.24 13.56 10.44
CA LEU A 211 6.62 13.50 10.01
C LEU A 211 7.32 12.56 10.98
N THR A 212 7.84 11.47 10.49
CA THR A 212 8.84 10.66 11.19
C THR A 212 10.05 11.57 11.35
N ASP A 213 10.01 12.41 12.39
CA ASP A 213 11.14 13.25 12.79
C ASP A 213 12.16 12.34 13.45
N CYS A 214 13.07 11.80 12.66
CA CYS A 214 14.24 11.04 13.12
C CYS A 214 15.25 11.91 13.88
N SER A 215 14.94 13.19 14.20
CA SER A 215 15.87 14.10 14.88
C SER A 215 15.76 14.11 16.41
N ARG A 216 14.93 13.23 17.02
CA ARG A 216 14.80 13.15 18.48
C ARG A 216 15.01 11.76 19.04
N MET A 217 16.17 11.19 18.78
CA MET A 217 16.78 10.17 19.64
C MET A 217 18.28 10.45 19.72
N SER A 218 18.62 11.39 20.58
CA SER A 218 19.95 11.53 21.19
C SER A 218 19.82 11.22 22.68
#